data_876d81d9e361df06875f81a46d611919
#
_entry.id   876d81d9e361df06875f81a46d611919
#
_cell.length_a   1.000
_cell.length_b   1.000
_cell.length_c   1.000
_cell.angle_alpha   90.00
_cell.angle_beta   90.00
_cell.angle_gamma   90.00
#
_symmetry.space_group_name_H-M   'P 1'
#
loop_
_entity.id
_entity.type
_entity.pdbx_description
1 polymer ?
#
loop_
_entity_poly.entity_id
_entity_poly.type
_entity_poly.pdbx_seq_one_letter_code
_entity_poly.pdbx_strand_id
1 'polypeptide(L)'
;MRMIPLTLALALSGGVATSALAQDAAAAKALASKNACLACHAVDKKLVGPAYKDVAAKHKGQADALAKVSARIKSGGSGMYGPVPMPAQPNLKDEEVRVLAAWILAGAPDQ
;
A
#
# COMPACT_ATOMS: atom_id res chain seq x y z
N MET A 1 6.06 -62.75 -6.12
CA MET A 1 6.50 -61.35 -5.95
C MET A 1 5.48 -60.41 -6.58
N ARG A 2 4.71 -59.74 -5.77
CA ARG A 2 3.72 -58.75 -6.24
C ARG A 2 4.34 -57.37 -6.12
N MET A 3 4.59 -56.69 -7.22
CA MET A 3 5.06 -55.32 -7.28
C MET A 3 3.86 -54.39 -7.06
N ILE A 4 3.89 -53.60 -6.00
CA ILE A 4 2.91 -52.58 -5.73
C ILE A 4 3.44 -51.27 -6.36
N PRO A 5 2.68 -50.60 -7.25
CA PRO A 5 3.11 -49.30 -7.76
C PRO A 5 2.89 -48.23 -6.70
N LEU A 6 3.95 -47.52 -6.36
CA LEU A 6 3.95 -46.35 -5.50
C LEU A 6 3.42 -45.15 -6.30
N THR A 7 2.16 -44.79 -6.11
CA THR A 7 1.59 -43.60 -6.68
C THR A 7 2.04 -42.38 -5.89
N LEU A 8 2.92 -41.60 -6.50
CA LEU A 8 3.38 -40.30 -5.98
C LEU A 8 2.26 -39.27 -6.14
N ALA A 9 1.59 -38.95 -5.05
CA ALA A 9 0.62 -37.87 -5.03
C ALA A 9 1.34 -36.53 -4.98
N LEU A 10 1.30 -35.81 -6.11
CA LEU A 10 1.83 -34.47 -6.23
C LEU A 10 0.80 -33.50 -5.58
N ALA A 11 1.06 -33.05 -4.36
CA ALA A 11 0.25 -32.04 -3.71
C ALA A 11 0.58 -30.67 -4.34
N LEU A 12 -0.36 -30.13 -5.12
CA LEU A 12 -0.30 -28.74 -5.59
C LEU A 12 -0.61 -27.82 -4.41
N SER A 13 0.42 -27.26 -3.81
CA SER A 13 0.29 -26.13 -2.88
C SER A 13 0.29 -24.83 -3.69
N GLY A 14 -0.87 -24.47 -4.24
CA GLY A 14 -1.07 -23.20 -4.90
C GLY A 14 -2.07 -22.35 -4.13
N GLY A 15 -1.71 -21.11 -3.70
CA GLY A 15 -2.74 -20.19 -3.28
C GLY A 15 -2.49 -19.22 -2.13
N VAL A 16 -1.26 -19.04 -1.66
CA VAL A 16 -1.02 -18.13 -0.49
C VAL A 16 -0.79 -16.66 -0.89
N ALA A 17 -0.31 -16.37 -2.12
CA ALA A 17 0.08 -15.01 -2.52
C ALA A 17 -1.11 -14.03 -2.67
N THR A 18 -2.27 -14.48 -3.17
CA THR A 18 -3.45 -13.63 -3.37
C THR A 18 -4.13 -13.22 -2.06
N SER A 19 -4.10 -14.08 -1.04
CA SER A 19 -4.64 -13.78 0.29
C SER A 19 -3.84 -12.69 1.01
N ALA A 20 -2.50 -12.69 0.89
CA ALA A 20 -1.64 -11.70 1.50
C ALA A 20 -1.86 -10.30 0.93
N LEU A 21 -1.98 -10.17 -0.41
CA LEU A 21 -2.26 -8.89 -1.06
C LEU A 21 -3.62 -8.31 -0.68
N ALA A 22 -4.65 -9.14 -0.59
CA ALA A 22 -5.98 -8.71 -0.16
C ALA A 22 -5.99 -8.25 1.30
N GLN A 23 -5.24 -8.93 2.19
CA GLN A 23 -5.10 -8.54 3.60
C GLN A 23 -4.36 -7.22 3.74
N ASP A 24 -3.30 -6.97 2.95
CA ASP A 24 -2.54 -5.72 2.97
C ASP A 24 -3.39 -4.55 2.49
N ALA A 25 -4.19 -4.72 1.44
CA ALA A 25 -5.12 -3.70 0.98
C ALA A 25 -6.18 -3.38 2.03
N ALA A 26 -6.77 -4.38 2.67
CA ALA A 26 -7.75 -4.18 3.73
C ALA A 26 -7.14 -3.46 4.94
N ALA A 27 -5.93 -3.84 5.35
CA ALA A 27 -5.20 -3.19 6.43
C ALA A 27 -4.88 -1.73 6.10
N ALA A 28 -4.42 -1.44 4.88
CA ALA A 28 -4.13 -0.08 4.43
C ALA A 28 -5.37 0.80 4.41
N LYS A 29 -6.49 0.30 3.91
CA LYS A 29 -7.77 1.02 3.90
C LYS A 29 -8.26 1.33 5.31
N ALA A 30 -8.14 0.39 6.23
CA ALA A 30 -8.49 0.60 7.63
C ALA A 30 -7.61 1.66 8.29
N LEU A 31 -6.30 1.64 8.04
CA LEU A 31 -5.36 2.66 8.51
C LEU A 31 -5.67 4.03 7.94
N ALA A 32 -5.97 4.12 6.66
CA ALA A 32 -6.34 5.38 6.00
C ALA A 32 -7.61 5.98 6.59
N SER A 33 -8.63 5.17 6.85
CA SER A 33 -9.88 5.61 7.47
C SER A 33 -9.68 6.05 8.91
N LYS A 34 -8.94 5.27 9.69
CA LYS A 34 -8.69 5.55 11.11
C LYS A 34 -7.87 6.82 11.33
N ASN A 35 -6.98 7.15 10.42
CA ASN A 35 -6.06 8.28 10.55
C ASN A 35 -6.48 9.51 9.74
N ALA A 36 -7.74 9.57 9.32
CA ALA A 36 -8.33 10.69 8.58
C ALA A 36 -7.63 11.04 7.26
N CYS A 37 -6.92 10.10 6.65
CA CYS A 37 -6.26 10.31 5.35
C CYS A 37 -7.28 10.71 4.27
N LEU A 38 -8.46 10.09 4.30
CA LEU A 38 -9.53 10.30 3.32
C LEU A 38 -10.28 11.61 3.48
N ALA A 39 -9.98 12.39 4.51
CA ALA A 39 -10.45 13.77 4.63
C ALA A 39 -9.77 14.70 3.62
N CYS A 40 -8.53 14.38 3.24
CA CYS A 40 -7.71 15.18 2.32
C CYS A 40 -7.35 14.47 1.03
N HIS A 41 -7.45 13.15 0.99
CA HIS A 41 -7.11 12.32 -0.18
C HIS A 41 -8.29 11.50 -0.66
N ALA A 42 -8.34 11.27 -1.95
CA ALA A 42 -9.19 10.26 -2.59
C ALA A 42 -8.35 9.40 -3.52
N VAL A 43 -8.90 8.27 -3.95
CA VAL A 43 -8.17 7.36 -4.85
C VAL A 43 -8.01 7.97 -6.23
N ASP A 44 -9.09 8.56 -6.78
CA ASP A 44 -9.20 8.95 -8.19
C ASP A 44 -9.18 10.46 -8.44
N LYS A 45 -9.30 11.28 -7.43
CA LYS A 45 -9.41 12.73 -7.61
C LYS A 45 -8.66 13.51 -6.55
N LYS A 46 -8.20 14.69 -6.93
CA LYS A 46 -7.59 15.63 -6.01
C LYS A 46 -8.65 16.25 -5.11
N LEU A 47 -8.38 16.25 -3.81
CA LEU A 47 -9.10 17.02 -2.80
C LEU A 47 -8.16 18.11 -2.26
N VAL A 48 -7.92 18.14 -0.96
CA VAL A 48 -6.85 18.98 -0.39
C VAL A 48 -5.48 18.47 -0.80
N GLY A 49 -5.27 17.16 -0.70
CA GLY A 49 -4.08 16.47 -1.17
C GLY A 49 -4.28 15.79 -2.52
N PRO A 50 -3.20 15.27 -3.12
CA PRO A 50 -3.27 14.59 -4.42
C PRO A 50 -4.07 13.29 -4.33
N ALA A 51 -4.65 12.90 -5.47
CA ALA A 51 -5.23 11.56 -5.62
C ALA A 51 -4.17 10.49 -5.43
N TYR A 52 -4.50 9.38 -4.82
CA TYR A 52 -3.54 8.28 -4.62
C TYR A 52 -3.03 7.71 -5.95
N LYS A 53 -3.86 7.65 -6.98
CA LYS A 53 -3.43 7.25 -8.33
C LYS A 53 -2.41 8.21 -8.93
N ASP A 54 -2.51 9.49 -8.64
CA ASP A 54 -1.53 10.48 -9.10
C ASP A 54 -0.21 10.36 -8.35
N VAL A 55 -0.25 10.02 -7.07
CA VAL A 55 0.96 9.70 -6.30
C VAL A 55 1.66 8.48 -6.90
N ALA A 56 0.93 7.42 -7.18
CA ALA A 56 1.47 6.23 -7.82
C ALA A 56 2.09 6.53 -9.18
N ALA A 57 1.42 7.33 -10.01
CA ALA A 57 1.91 7.72 -11.32
C ALA A 57 3.18 8.58 -11.24
N LYS A 58 3.24 9.52 -10.30
CA LYS A 58 4.41 10.40 -10.10
C LYS A 58 5.66 9.62 -9.73
N HIS A 59 5.52 8.57 -8.95
CA HIS A 59 6.65 7.78 -8.45
C HIS A 59 6.93 6.52 -9.27
N LYS A 60 6.22 6.32 -10.37
CA LYS A 60 6.38 5.13 -11.20
C LYS A 60 7.83 5.00 -11.69
N GLY A 61 8.42 3.83 -11.46
CA GLY A 61 9.79 3.54 -11.87
C GLY A 61 10.88 4.11 -10.97
N GLN A 62 10.53 4.81 -9.90
CA GLN A 62 11.52 5.31 -8.93
C GLN A 62 11.85 4.24 -7.89
N ALA A 63 13.13 3.89 -7.75
CA ALA A 63 13.58 2.86 -6.81
C ALA A 63 13.35 3.25 -5.35
N ASP A 64 13.35 4.56 -5.04
CA ASP A 64 13.18 5.11 -3.70
C ASP A 64 11.75 5.57 -3.38
N ALA A 65 10.78 5.23 -4.22
CA ALA A 65 9.40 5.66 -4.07
C ALA A 65 8.80 5.29 -2.71
N LEU A 66 8.99 4.06 -2.26
CA LEU A 66 8.47 3.60 -0.97
C LEU A 66 9.04 4.43 0.19
N ALA A 67 10.34 4.69 0.19
CA ALA A 67 10.99 5.50 1.21
C ALA A 67 10.50 6.95 1.21
N LYS A 68 10.34 7.55 0.03
CA LYS A 68 9.85 8.93 -0.12
C LYS A 68 8.42 9.10 0.37
N VAL A 69 7.52 8.22 -0.04
CA VAL A 69 6.10 8.27 0.37
C VAL A 69 5.97 7.97 1.86
N SER A 70 6.70 6.99 2.37
CA SER A 70 6.74 6.68 3.81
C SER A 70 7.20 7.88 4.64
N ALA A 71 8.26 8.54 4.22
CA ALA A 71 8.78 9.74 4.91
C ALA A 71 7.75 10.88 4.89
N ARG A 72 7.05 11.08 3.78
CA ARG A 72 6.00 12.10 3.67
C ARG A 72 4.84 11.82 4.62
N ILE A 73 4.40 10.59 4.75
CA ILE A 73 3.33 10.21 5.69
C ILE A 73 3.78 10.45 7.13
N LYS A 74 4.95 9.97 7.49
CA LYS A 74 5.47 10.05 8.86
C LYS A 74 5.75 11.48 9.30
N SER A 75 6.45 12.22 8.48
CA SER A 75 6.98 13.56 8.79
C SER A 75 6.13 14.71 8.27
N GLY A 76 5.21 14.44 7.36
CA GLY A 76 4.44 15.49 6.69
C GLY A 76 5.29 16.36 5.78
N GLY A 77 4.77 17.51 5.43
CA GLY A 77 5.49 18.50 4.64
C GLY A 77 4.75 18.96 3.39
N SER A 78 5.41 19.79 2.59
CA SER A 78 4.85 20.37 1.37
C SER A 78 5.91 20.44 0.25
N GLY A 79 5.49 20.84 -0.93
CA GLY A 79 6.37 21.09 -2.07
C GLY A 79 6.39 20.00 -3.12
N MET A 80 6.36 18.75 -2.73
CA MET A 80 6.37 17.61 -3.69
C MET A 80 5.09 17.57 -4.56
N TYR A 81 3.95 17.94 -3.99
CA TYR A 81 2.64 17.93 -4.64
C TYR A 81 1.93 19.30 -4.59
N GLY A 82 2.69 20.35 -4.33
CA GLY A 82 2.17 21.71 -4.22
C GLY A 82 2.43 22.33 -2.85
N PRO A 83 1.91 23.56 -2.61
CA PRO A 83 2.25 24.35 -1.43
C PRO A 83 1.47 23.98 -0.17
N VAL A 84 0.35 23.25 -0.30
CA VAL A 84 -0.47 22.87 0.86
C VAL A 84 0.25 21.84 1.70
N PRO A 85 0.50 22.10 3.00
CA PRO A 85 1.22 21.16 3.84
C PRO A 85 0.34 19.98 4.24
N MET A 86 0.92 18.78 4.19
CA MET A 86 0.36 17.58 4.76
C MET A 86 0.80 17.46 6.22
N PRO A 87 -0.12 17.24 7.17
CA PRO A 87 0.26 17.01 8.57
C PRO A 87 1.09 15.73 8.74
N ALA A 88 2.04 15.75 9.66
CA ALA A 88 2.77 14.55 10.07
C ALA A 88 1.85 13.55 10.78
N GLN A 89 2.21 12.28 10.70
CA GLN A 89 1.52 11.17 11.38
C GLN A 89 2.48 10.47 12.37
N PRO A 90 2.90 11.14 13.45
CA PRO A 90 3.94 10.60 14.32
C PRO A 90 3.51 9.36 15.12
N ASN A 91 2.20 9.16 15.28
CA ASN A 91 1.65 8.04 16.05
C ASN A 91 1.57 6.73 15.24
N LEU A 92 1.70 6.80 13.93
CA LEU A 92 1.76 5.61 13.10
C LEU A 92 3.10 4.90 13.30
N LYS A 93 3.06 3.58 13.46
CA LYS A 93 4.26 2.75 13.48
C LYS A 93 4.88 2.70 12.09
N ASP A 94 6.20 2.52 12.02
CA ASP A 94 6.91 2.49 10.74
C ASP A 94 6.38 1.42 9.80
N GLU A 95 5.98 0.25 10.32
CA GLU A 95 5.37 -0.81 9.53
C GLU A 95 4.00 -0.41 8.98
N GLU A 96 3.18 0.28 9.77
CA GLU A 96 1.88 0.80 9.33
C GLU A 96 2.04 1.84 8.22
N VAL A 97 3.02 2.73 8.36
CA VAL A 97 3.37 3.70 7.32
C VAL A 97 3.79 3.00 6.04
N ARG A 98 4.59 1.96 6.14
CA ARG A 98 5.03 1.17 4.98
C ARG A 98 3.85 0.48 4.27
N VAL A 99 2.93 -0.09 5.01
CA VAL A 99 1.71 -0.71 4.45
C VAL A 99 0.89 0.32 3.69
N LEU A 100 0.67 1.50 4.27
CA LEU A 100 -0.01 2.61 3.61
C LEU A 100 0.72 3.05 2.33
N ALA A 101 2.01 3.30 2.42
CA ALA A 101 2.81 3.77 1.29
C ALA A 101 2.82 2.77 0.13
N ALA A 102 2.99 1.48 0.42
CA ALA A 102 2.96 0.43 -0.59
C ALA A 102 1.60 0.34 -1.28
N TRP A 103 0.52 0.43 -0.53
CA TRP A 103 -0.84 0.42 -1.05
C TRP A 103 -1.11 1.65 -1.96
N ILE A 104 -0.72 2.84 -1.52
CA ILE A 104 -0.84 4.08 -2.31
C ILE A 104 -0.06 3.96 -3.61
N LEU A 105 1.18 3.48 -3.56
CA LEU A 105 2.03 3.32 -4.74
C LEU A 105 1.53 2.25 -5.71
N ALA A 106 0.73 1.31 -5.24
CA ALA A 106 0.03 0.35 -6.09
C ALA A 106 -1.25 0.92 -6.74
N GLY A 107 -1.60 2.18 -6.47
CA GLY A 107 -2.80 2.83 -6.97
C GLY A 107 -4.01 2.74 -6.03
N ALA A 108 -3.78 2.40 -4.80
CA ALA A 108 -4.80 2.24 -3.75
C ALA A 108 -5.95 1.30 -4.17
N PRO A 109 -5.64 0.07 -4.57
CA PRO A 109 -6.65 -0.88 -5.03
C PRO A 109 -7.58 -1.33 -3.89
N ASP A 110 -8.78 -1.77 -4.25
CA ASP A 110 -9.73 -2.33 -3.29
C ASP A 110 -9.34 -3.72 -2.79
N GLN A 111 -8.53 -4.39 -3.59
CA GLN A 111 -8.01 -5.73 -3.27
C GLN A 111 -6.58 -5.90 -3.79
#